data_2d226aac701e9394bed54ed06bf2fcf9
#
_entry.id   2d226aac701e9394bed54ed06bf2fcf9
#
_cell.length_a   1.000
_cell.length_b   1.000
_cell.length_c   1.000
_cell.angle_alpha   90.00
_cell.angle_beta   90.00
_cell.angle_gamma   90.00
#
_symmetry.space_group_name_H-M   'P 1'
#
loop_
_entity.id
_entity.type
_entity.pdbx_description
1 polymer ?
#
loop_
_entity_poly.entity_id
_entity_poly.type
_entity_poly.pdbx_seq_one_letter_code
_entity_poly.pdbx_strand_id
1 'polypeptide(L)'
;MLVFSLFSFAPSVSFATRSGKTPVSVELEIGGLPGDESVDDAIYPDLENPNTSFDLLFIPKEFTFETQAISGDLTAVPIRPSEGNTHTMRHFGMGDVRGALTGWHVTAEIPHMRNEAHSLLGIITFQLTGGYARYDKTLRRFFMTNTMYGLDFSEDPAAPDFPTNPIIIGNGATLMSNAGDRKGQGMWSGRMTDISLAIQTPVSQLFPGAYTGSIIWNLISGPA
;
A
#
# COMPACT_ATOMS: atom_id res chain seq x y z
N MET A 1 2.92 -86.03 -39.19
CA MET A 1 3.29 -85.27 -38.01
C MET A 1 2.49 -83.93 -38.03
N LEU A 2 1.39 -83.87 -37.27
CA LEU A 2 0.45 -82.75 -37.28
C LEU A 2 0.79 -81.85 -36.06
N VAL A 3 1.19 -80.60 -36.30
CA VAL A 3 1.51 -79.68 -35.28
C VAL A 3 0.25 -78.85 -35.01
N PHE A 4 -0.38 -79.00 -33.83
CA PHE A 4 -1.50 -78.18 -33.35
C PHE A 4 -0.95 -76.92 -32.65
N SER A 5 -1.09 -75.74 -33.30
CA SER A 5 -0.85 -74.46 -32.63
C SER A 5 -2.06 -74.07 -31.77
N LEU A 6 -1.90 -74.07 -30.46
CA LEU A 6 -2.84 -73.50 -29.50
C LEU A 6 -2.73 -71.98 -29.52
N PHE A 7 -3.74 -71.28 -30.03
CA PHE A 7 -3.93 -69.85 -29.85
C PHE A 7 -4.57 -69.56 -28.49
N SER A 8 -3.80 -68.96 -27.59
CA SER A 8 -4.31 -68.50 -26.29
C SER A 8 -4.95 -67.13 -26.46
N PHE A 9 -6.26 -67.01 -26.40
CA PHE A 9 -6.99 -65.76 -26.35
C PHE A 9 -7.02 -65.28 -24.88
N ALA A 10 -6.26 -64.23 -24.60
CA ALA A 10 -6.40 -63.50 -23.33
C ALA A 10 -7.63 -62.57 -23.44
N PRO A 11 -8.56 -62.59 -22.49
CA PRO A 11 -9.69 -61.65 -22.48
C PRO A 11 -9.16 -60.23 -22.12
N SER A 12 -9.32 -59.29 -23.04
CA SER A 12 -9.08 -57.88 -22.78
C SER A 12 -10.21 -57.33 -21.91
N VAL A 13 -9.91 -57.01 -20.66
CA VAL A 13 -10.85 -56.35 -19.75
C VAL A 13 -10.89 -54.86 -20.12
N SER A 14 -11.95 -54.41 -20.77
CA SER A 14 -12.19 -53.02 -21.06
C SER A 14 -12.87 -52.36 -19.86
N PHE A 15 -12.16 -51.44 -19.17
CA PHE A 15 -12.76 -50.59 -18.13
C PHE A 15 -13.44 -49.41 -18.82
N ALA A 16 -14.76 -49.35 -18.78
CA ALA A 16 -15.54 -48.21 -19.22
C ALA A 16 -15.45 -47.11 -18.14
N THR A 17 -14.65 -46.09 -18.37
CA THR A 17 -14.64 -44.90 -17.55
C THR A 17 -15.83 -44.02 -17.93
N ARG A 18 -16.79 -43.83 -17.04
CA ARG A 18 -17.88 -42.88 -17.22
C ARG A 18 -17.50 -41.57 -16.54
N SER A 19 -17.50 -40.48 -17.29
CA SER A 19 -17.33 -39.10 -16.77
C SER A 19 -18.61 -38.33 -17.04
N GLY A 20 -19.03 -37.51 -16.06
CA GLY A 20 -20.12 -36.55 -16.18
C GLY A 20 -19.62 -35.15 -15.92
N LYS A 21 -20.28 -34.14 -16.49
CA LYS A 21 -20.00 -32.73 -16.26
C LYS A 21 -21.26 -32.08 -15.67
N THR A 22 -21.08 -31.34 -14.58
CA THR A 22 -22.14 -30.50 -14.00
C THR A 22 -21.74 -29.04 -14.28
N PRO A 23 -22.55 -28.25 -14.98
CA PRO A 23 -22.28 -26.84 -15.20
C PRO A 23 -22.39 -26.08 -13.88
N VAL A 24 -21.45 -25.15 -13.67
CA VAL A 24 -21.47 -24.18 -12.56
C VAL A 24 -21.31 -22.82 -13.19
N SER A 25 -22.13 -21.86 -12.77
CA SER A 25 -22.03 -20.47 -13.19
C SER A 25 -22.01 -19.56 -11.98
N VAL A 26 -21.25 -18.48 -12.08
CA VAL A 26 -21.20 -17.38 -11.11
C VAL A 26 -21.09 -16.08 -11.92
N GLU A 27 -21.81 -15.07 -11.47
CA GLU A 27 -21.70 -13.71 -11.99
C GLU A 27 -21.03 -12.85 -10.92
N LEU A 28 -20.02 -12.04 -11.32
CA LEU A 28 -19.30 -11.14 -10.45
C LEU A 28 -19.56 -9.72 -10.92
N GLU A 29 -19.95 -8.87 -10.00
CA GLU A 29 -20.17 -7.45 -10.24
C GLU A 29 -19.05 -6.61 -9.61
N ILE A 30 -18.88 -5.36 -10.11
CA ILE A 30 -17.98 -4.39 -9.51
C ILE A 30 -18.51 -4.02 -8.12
N GLY A 31 -17.72 -4.27 -7.08
CA GLY A 31 -18.03 -3.90 -5.71
C GLY A 31 -17.58 -2.49 -5.35
N GLY A 32 -18.00 -2.02 -4.16
CA GLY A 32 -17.44 -0.84 -3.50
C GLY A 32 -16.40 -1.23 -2.47
N LEU A 33 -15.44 -0.35 -2.24
CA LEU A 33 -14.46 -0.51 -1.17
C LEU A 33 -15.10 -0.11 0.18
N PRO A 34 -14.68 -0.71 1.31
CA PRO A 34 -15.17 -0.29 2.62
C PRO A 34 -14.81 1.17 2.90
N GLY A 35 -15.78 1.98 3.31
CA GLY A 35 -15.61 3.37 3.70
C GLY A 35 -16.10 3.57 5.12
N ASP A 36 -15.25 3.45 6.11
CA ASP A 36 -15.60 3.61 7.53
C ASP A 36 -14.48 4.26 8.38
N GLU A 37 -14.92 4.83 9.52
CA GLU A 37 -14.32 5.84 10.33
C GLU A 37 -13.05 5.44 11.05
N SER A 38 -12.06 5.09 10.86
CA SER A 38 -10.82 5.07 11.66
C SER A 38 -9.91 3.87 11.52
N VAL A 39 -8.76 4.19 11.12
CA VAL A 39 -7.51 3.52 11.50
C VAL A 39 -6.88 4.44 12.56
N ASP A 40 -6.38 3.90 13.67
CA ASP A 40 -5.95 4.67 14.85
C ASP A 40 -5.03 5.89 14.54
N ASP A 41 -4.20 5.83 13.47
CA ASP A 41 -3.28 6.89 13.04
C ASP A 41 -3.46 7.32 11.59
N ALA A 42 -4.61 7.04 11.01
CA ALA A 42 -4.91 7.38 9.63
C ALA A 42 -6.30 7.99 9.48
N ILE A 43 -6.47 8.77 8.42
CA ILE A 43 -7.74 9.37 8.04
C ILE A 43 -8.11 8.95 6.63
N TYR A 44 -9.40 9.01 6.31
CA TYR A 44 -9.87 8.93 4.93
C TYR A 44 -9.54 10.22 4.21
N PRO A 45 -9.00 10.14 2.96
CA PRO A 45 -8.67 11.34 2.20
C PRO A 45 -9.90 12.18 1.84
N ASP A 46 -11.04 11.55 1.62
CA ASP A 46 -12.29 12.20 1.23
C ASP A 46 -13.46 11.67 2.08
N LEU A 47 -13.86 12.46 3.09
CA LEU A 47 -14.97 12.13 3.98
C LEU A 47 -16.34 12.36 3.32
N GLU A 48 -16.43 13.17 2.27
CA GLU A 48 -17.69 13.50 1.59
C GLU A 48 -18.06 12.44 0.57
N ASN A 49 -17.05 11.79 -0.04
CA ASN A 49 -17.24 10.72 -1.01
C ASN A 49 -16.59 9.43 -0.49
N PRO A 50 -17.35 8.57 0.18
CA PRO A 50 -16.80 7.32 0.69
C PRO A 50 -16.24 6.47 -0.45
N ASN A 51 -15.26 5.65 -0.13
CA ASN A 51 -14.46 4.84 -1.03
C ASN A 51 -15.25 4.24 -2.19
N THR A 52 -14.83 4.58 -3.40
CA THR A 52 -15.36 4.06 -4.65
C THR A 52 -14.78 2.66 -4.95
N SER A 53 -14.84 2.21 -6.20
CA SER A 53 -14.18 0.97 -6.63
C SER A 53 -12.66 1.12 -6.83
N PHE A 54 -12.13 2.36 -6.78
CA PHE A 54 -10.71 2.69 -6.92
C PHE A 54 -10.39 3.93 -6.09
N ASP A 55 -9.70 3.75 -4.96
CA ASP A 55 -9.49 4.85 -4.03
C ASP A 55 -8.28 4.65 -3.11
N LEU A 56 -7.81 5.77 -2.52
CA LEU A 56 -6.99 5.73 -1.31
C LEU A 56 -7.89 5.39 -0.13
N LEU A 57 -7.68 4.22 0.47
CA LEU A 57 -8.50 3.75 1.58
C LEU A 57 -8.28 4.58 2.84
N PHE A 58 -7.04 4.93 3.10
CA PHE A 58 -6.61 5.76 4.22
C PHE A 58 -5.20 6.30 3.99
N ILE A 59 -4.90 7.42 4.62
CA ILE A 59 -3.57 8.05 4.66
C ILE A 59 -3.19 8.39 6.09
N PRO A 60 -1.89 8.58 6.43
CA PRO A 60 -1.47 9.03 7.75
C PRO A 60 -2.18 10.32 8.18
N LYS A 61 -2.66 10.34 9.42
CA LYS A 61 -3.36 11.50 9.95
C LYS A 61 -2.43 12.70 10.10
N GLU A 62 -1.24 12.48 10.64
CA GLU A 62 -0.25 13.53 10.91
C GLU A 62 1.16 12.98 11.07
N PHE A 63 2.13 13.87 10.91
CA PHE A 63 3.52 13.68 11.28
C PHE A 63 3.94 14.84 12.17
N THR A 64 4.16 14.57 13.45
CA THR A 64 4.62 15.57 14.42
C THR A 64 6.05 15.22 14.83
N PHE A 65 6.93 16.19 14.78
CA PHE A 65 8.35 16.01 15.07
C PHE A 65 8.78 16.80 16.29
N GLU A 66 9.87 16.36 16.93
CA GLU A 66 10.46 17.03 18.08
C GLU A 66 10.91 18.46 17.76
N THR A 67 10.83 19.33 18.77
CA THR A 67 11.35 20.70 18.65
C THR A 67 12.88 20.65 18.56
N GLN A 68 13.43 21.37 17.59
CA GLN A 68 14.87 21.52 17.41
C GLN A 68 15.31 22.98 17.59
N ALA A 69 16.45 23.16 18.26
CA ALA A 69 17.10 24.46 18.31
C ALA A 69 17.80 24.76 16.97
N ILE A 70 17.70 26.00 16.50
CA ILE A 70 18.46 26.46 15.32
C ILE A 70 19.92 26.60 15.75
N SER A 71 20.70 25.53 15.54
CA SER A 71 22.15 25.52 15.85
C SER A 71 22.87 24.58 14.88
N GLY A 72 24.05 24.96 14.45
CA GLY A 72 24.89 24.14 13.60
C GLY A 72 24.27 23.81 12.24
N ASP A 73 24.52 22.63 11.74
CA ASP A 73 23.99 22.10 10.47
C ASP A 73 22.80 21.19 10.73
N LEU A 74 21.58 21.73 10.67
CA LEU A 74 20.33 20.97 10.83
C LEU A 74 20.03 20.02 9.65
N THR A 75 20.73 20.17 8.53
CA THR A 75 20.55 19.26 7.39
C THR A 75 21.15 17.89 7.66
N ALA A 76 22.11 17.81 8.57
CA ALA A 76 22.82 16.57 8.92
C ALA A 76 22.18 15.79 10.08
N VAL A 77 21.21 16.38 10.81
CA VAL A 77 20.62 15.76 12.00
C VAL A 77 19.17 15.40 11.74
N PRO A 78 18.84 14.08 11.65
CA PRO A 78 17.45 13.66 11.53
C PRO A 78 16.63 14.02 12.79
N ILE A 79 15.54 14.74 12.60
CA ILE A 79 14.57 15.06 13.64
C ILE A 79 13.62 13.87 13.80
N ARG A 80 13.48 13.38 15.02
CA ARG A 80 12.63 12.24 15.34
C ARG A 80 11.16 12.65 15.52
N PRO A 81 10.21 11.72 15.32
CA PRO A 81 8.84 11.96 15.73
C PRO A 81 8.74 12.24 17.22
N SER A 82 7.81 13.12 17.63
CA SER A 82 7.59 13.48 19.03
C SER A 82 7.17 12.27 19.88
N GLU A 83 7.72 12.11 21.08
CA GLU A 83 7.45 10.98 22.00
C GLU A 83 5.98 10.85 22.42
N GLY A 84 5.19 11.92 22.35
CA GLY A 84 3.74 11.88 22.61
C GLY A 84 2.94 11.09 21.57
N ASN A 85 3.54 10.76 20.46
CA ASN A 85 2.96 9.95 19.40
C ASN A 85 3.45 8.52 19.61
N THR A 86 2.67 7.71 20.34
CA THR A 86 3.00 6.33 20.74
C THR A 86 3.21 5.37 19.56
N HIS A 87 2.96 5.83 18.34
CA HIS A 87 3.09 5.04 17.13
C HIS A 87 4.18 5.62 16.23
N THR A 88 5.35 5.01 16.30
CA THR A 88 6.47 5.27 15.37
C THR A 88 6.18 4.74 13.95
N MET A 89 5.04 4.12 13.76
CA MET A 89 4.59 3.56 12.49
C MET A 89 3.43 4.40 11.93
N ARG A 90 3.42 4.54 10.60
CA ARG A 90 2.31 5.15 9.86
C ARG A 90 1.91 4.23 8.73
N HIS A 91 0.65 4.29 8.33
CA HIS A 91 0.12 3.44 7.27
C HIS A 91 -0.64 4.29 6.25
N PHE A 92 -0.56 3.87 5.00
CA PHE A 92 -1.47 4.30 3.95
C PHE A 92 -2.04 3.05 3.26
N GLY A 93 -3.21 3.17 2.69
CA GLY A 93 -3.88 2.08 2.02
C GLY A 93 -4.50 2.51 0.71
N MET A 94 -4.58 1.59 -0.23
CA MET A 94 -5.17 1.77 -1.55
C MET A 94 -6.01 0.55 -1.91
N GLY A 95 -7.03 0.75 -2.72
CA GLY A 95 -7.90 -0.31 -3.19
C GLY A 95 -8.27 -0.17 -4.65
N ASP A 96 -8.30 -1.30 -5.34
CA ASP A 96 -8.80 -1.41 -6.71
C ASP A 96 -9.66 -2.67 -6.84
N VAL A 97 -10.97 -2.48 -7.02
CA VAL A 97 -11.93 -3.58 -7.27
C VAL A 97 -12.68 -3.38 -8.57
N ARG A 98 -12.13 -2.57 -9.49
CA ARG A 98 -12.72 -2.29 -10.81
C ARG A 98 -12.71 -3.50 -11.75
N GLY A 99 -11.83 -4.47 -11.52
CA GLY A 99 -11.60 -5.58 -12.46
C GLY A 99 -10.91 -5.16 -13.76
N ALA A 100 -10.41 -3.94 -13.84
CA ALA A 100 -9.83 -3.38 -15.08
C ALA A 100 -8.41 -3.89 -15.38
N LEU A 101 -7.69 -4.36 -14.36
CA LEU A 101 -6.33 -4.90 -14.45
C LEU A 101 -5.30 -3.97 -15.14
N THR A 102 -5.57 -2.66 -15.16
CA THR A 102 -4.70 -1.65 -15.80
C THR A 102 -3.56 -1.18 -14.93
N GLY A 103 -3.49 -1.68 -13.69
CA GLY A 103 -2.54 -1.23 -12.69
C GLY A 103 -2.83 0.19 -12.19
N TRP A 104 -1.94 0.68 -11.32
CA TRP A 104 -2.02 1.99 -10.68
C TRP A 104 -0.71 2.31 -9.97
N HIS A 105 -0.53 3.57 -9.57
CA HIS A 105 0.56 3.94 -8.68
C HIS A 105 0.12 4.99 -7.66
N VAL A 106 0.82 5.00 -6.52
CA VAL A 106 0.65 6.00 -5.46
C VAL A 106 1.89 6.86 -5.39
N THR A 107 1.70 8.17 -5.30
CA THR A 107 2.77 9.13 -5.02
C THR A 107 2.48 9.96 -3.80
N ALA A 108 3.54 10.49 -3.17
CA ALA A 108 3.46 11.44 -2.08
C ALA A 108 4.49 12.56 -2.25
N GLU A 109 4.14 13.79 -1.83
CA GLU A 109 5.06 14.94 -1.85
C GLU A 109 4.79 15.90 -0.69
N ILE A 110 5.83 16.64 -0.29
CA ILE A 110 5.75 17.76 0.67
C ILE A 110 6.24 19.01 -0.03
N PRO A 111 5.35 19.87 -0.56
CA PRO A 111 5.79 21.07 -1.26
C PRO A 111 6.59 22.03 -0.37
N HIS A 112 6.01 22.43 0.73
CA HIS A 112 6.63 23.31 1.72
C HIS A 112 5.96 23.15 3.10
N MET A 113 6.75 23.39 4.16
CA MET A 113 6.24 23.71 5.49
C MET A 113 6.32 25.23 5.70
N ARG A 114 5.36 25.83 6.37
CA ARG A 114 5.24 27.28 6.53
C ARG A 114 4.86 27.66 7.97
N ASN A 115 5.34 28.82 8.38
CA ASN A 115 4.72 29.64 9.43
C ASN A 115 4.16 30.92 8.78
N GLU A 116 3.68 31.86 9.59
CA GLU A 116 3.04 33.11 9.08
C GLU A 116 3.91 33.90 8.11
N ALA A 117 5.24 33.92 8.32
CA ALA A 117 6.16 34.78 7.59
C ALA A 117 7.19 34.05 6.72
N HIS A 118 7.45 32.77 7.00
CA HIS A 118 8.58 32.04 6.40
C HIS A 118 8.17 30.67 5.90
N SER A 119 8.91 30.16 4.92
CA SER A 119 8.78 28.81 4.40
C SER A 119 10.04 27.98 4.70
N LEU A 120 9.83 26.67 4.85
CA LEU A 120 10.83 25.68 5.17
C LEU A 120 10.75 24.53 4.19
N LEU A 121 11.86 24.13 3.61
CA LEU A 121 11.99 22.89 2.88
C LEU A 121 12.48 21.79 3.81
N GLY A 122 11.78 20.67 3.82
CA GLY A 122 12.16 19.48 4.56
C GLY A 122 11.92 18.23 3.75
N ILE A 123 12.58 17.15 4.13
CA ILE A 123 12.35 15.82 3.61
C ILE A 123 12.01 14.87 4.75
N ILE A 124 11.04 14.00 4.53
CA ILE A 124 10.73 12.89 5.44
C ILE A 124 11.33 11.61 4.86
N THR A 125 12.16 10.94 5.65
CA THR A 125 12.79 9.67 5.31
C THR A 125 12.20 8.56 6.18
N PHE A 126 11.95 7.39 5.62
CA PHE A 126 11.40 6.23 6.33
C PHE A 126 11.71 4.92 5.62
N GLN A 127 11.48 3.79 6.32
CA GLN A 127 11.44 2.45 5.75
C GLN A 127 10.00 2.12 5.38
N LEU A 128 9.79 1.51 4.22
CA LEU A 128 8.47 1.15 3.71
C LEU A 128 8.34 -0.37 3.52
N THR A 129 7.26 -0.95 4.04
CA THR A 129 6.93 -2.37 3.88
C THR A 129 5.52 -2.51 3.37
N GLY A 130 5.33 -3.30 2.31
CA GLY A 130 4.02 -3.61 1.74
C GLY A 130 3.31 -4.74 2.46
N GLY A 131 1.98 -4.80 2.32
CA GLY A 131 1.11 -5.84 2.82
C GLY A 131 -0.33 -5.68 2.35
N TYR A 132 -1.21 -6.56 2.81
CA TYR A 132 -2.65 -6.46 2.56
C TYR A 132 -3.31 -5.47 3.52
N ALA A 133 -4.26 -4.68 3.03
CA ALA A 133 -5.19 -3.93 3.85
C ALA A 133 -6.43 -4.79 4.11
N ARG A 134 -6.52 -5.39 5.29
CA ARG A 134 -7.66 -6.20 5.70
C ARG A 134 -8.67 -5.34 6.44
N TYR A 135 -9.92 -5.32 5.98
CA TYR A 135 -11.00 -4.65 6.67
C TYR A 135 -11.71 -5.59 7.65
N ASP A 136 -11.82 -5.18 8.91
CA ASP A 136 -12.63 -5.86 9.93
C ASP A 136 -14.00 -5.17 10.04
N LYS A 137 -15.06 -5.88 9.63
CA LYS A 137 -16.43 -5.37 9.63
C LYS A 137 -16.98 -5.10 11.04
N THR A 138 -16.50 -5.85 12.05
CA THR A 138 -16.96 -5.70 13.44
C THR A 138 -16.35 -4.49 14.10
N LEU A 139 -15.04 -4.30 13.90
CA LEU A 139 -14.29 -3.18 14.44
C LEU A 139 -14.34 -1.95 13.53
N ARG A 140 -14.91 -2.09 12.32
CA ARG A 140 -15.03 -1.06 11.29
C ARG A 140 -13.71 -0.34 11.01
N ARG A 141 -12.62 -1.12 10.89
CA ARG A 141 -11.28 -0.59 10.66
C ARG A 141 -10.42 -1.50 9.81
N PHE A 142 -9.40 -0.91 9.21
CA PHE A 142 -8.37 -1.64 8.48
C PHE A 142 -7.23 -2.09 9.39
N PHE A 143 -6.67 -3.24 9.04
CA PHE A 143 -5.41 -3.76 9.59
C PHE A 143 -4.49 -4.12 8.45
N MET A 144 -3.20 -3.89 8.63
CA MET A 144 -2.20 -4.46 7.75
C MET A 144 -1.89 -5.89 8.16
N THR A 145 -1.85 -6.81 7.20
CA THR A 145 -1.41 -8.19 7.39
C THR A 145 -0.52 -8.63 6.24
N ASN A 146 0.43 -9.52 6.54
CA ASN A 146 1.30 -10.09 5.53
C ASN A 146 0.69 -11.32 4.85
N THR A 147 -0.37 -11.91 5.42
CA THR A 147 -1.00 -13.11 4.88
C THR A 147 -2.49 -12.90 4.75
N MET A 148 -3.05 -13.23 3.59
CA MET A 148 -4.50 -13.22 3.34
C MET A 148 -4.90 -14.47 2.55
N TYR A 149 -5.97 -15.14 3.00
CA TYR A 149 -6.48 -16.40 2.39
C TYR A 149 -5.42 -17.50 2.23
N GLY A 150 -4.42 -17.52 3.13
CA GLY A 150 -3.33 -18.50 3.10
C GLY A 150 -2.19 -18.19 2.15
N LEU A 151 -2.22 -17.04 1.48
CA LEU A 151 -1.16 -16.55 0.61
C LEU A 151 -0.37 -15.45 1.31
N ASP A 152 0.95 -15.56 1.32
CA ASP A 152 1.84 -14.50 1.79
C ASP A 152 1.93 -13.37 0.77
N PHE A 153 1.99 -12.13 1.25
CA PHE A 153 2.11 -10.96 0.39
C PHE A 153 3.31 -11.03 -0.58
N SER A 154 4.44 -11.54 -0.10
CA SER A 154 5.67 -11.66 -0.90
C SER A 154 5.58 -12.70 -2.02
N GLU A 155 4.60 -13.61 -1.94
CA GLU A 155 4.36 -14.67 -2.91
C GLU A 155 3.14 -14.39 -3.81
N ASP A 156 2.40 -13.32 -3.53
CA ASP A 156 1.20 -12.97 -4.30
C ASP A 156 1.58 -12.32 -5.63
N PRO A 157 1.31 -12.97 -6.78
CA PRO A 157 1.61 -12.39 -8.09
C PRO A 157 0.79 -11.13 -8.42
N ALA A 158 -0.32 -10.91 -7.70
CA ALA A 158 -1.15 -9.71 -7.85
C ALA A 158 -0.70 -8.54 -6.96
N ALA A 159 0.25 -8.78 -6.03
CA ALA A 159 0.73 -7.74 -5.13
C ALA A 159 1.39 -6.59 -5.88
N PRO A 160 1.16 -5.34 -5.45
CA PRO A 160 1.89 -4.19 -5.96
C PRO A 160 3.36 -4.22 -5.50
N ASP A 161 4.20 -3.58 -6.27
CA ASP A 161 5.60 -3.38 -5.93
C ASP A 161 5.75 -2.13 -5.04
N PHE A 162 6.67 -2.19 -4.08
CA PHE A 162 7.05 -1.07 -3.23
C PHE A 162 8.50 -0.67 -3.53
N PRO A 163 8.82 0.64 -3.53
CA PRO A 163 10.18 1.10 -3.83
C PRO A 163 11.21 0.58 -2.83
N THR A 164 12.47 0.56 -3.27
CA THR A 164 13.61 0.18 -2.41
C THR A 164 13.84 1.22 -1.32
N ASN A 165 13.99 0.76 -0.09
CA ASN A 165 14.26 1.58 1.09
C ASN A 165 15.69 2.16 1.10
N PRO A 166 15.93 3.31 1.73
CA PRO A 166 14.93 4.19 2.36
C PRO A 166 14.14 5.00 1.34
N ILE A 167 12.88 5.34 1.68
CA ILE A 167 12.05 6.24 0.90
C ILE A 167 12.22 7.66 1.41
N ILE A 168 12.24 8.62 0.49
CA ILE A 168 12.40 10.04 0.78
C ILE A 168 11.27 10.81 0.12
N ILE A 169 10.40 11.41 0.92
CA ILE A 169 9.38 12.34 0.46
C ILE A 169 9.90 13.77 0.64
N GLY A 170 9.87 14.56 -0.41
CA GLY A 170 10.26 15.97 -0.40
C GLY A 170 9.44 16.80 -1.36
N ASN A 171 10.01 17.90 -1.87
CA ASN A 171 9.37 18.74 -2.87
C ASN A 171 9.44 18.06 -4.25
N GLY A 172 8.35 17.39 -4.61
CA GLY A 172 8.19 16.63 -5.83
C GLY A 172 7.64 15.23 -5.56
N ALA A 173 6.89 14.72 -6.52
CA ALA A 173 6.21 13.44 -6.39
C ALA A 173 7.19 12.28 -6.22
N THR A 174 7.10 11.59 -5.09
CA THR A 174 7.86 10.37 -4.78
C THR A 174 6.94 9.17 -4.93
N LEU A 175 7.40 8.15 -5.65
CA LEU A 175 6.68 6.89 -5.81
C LEU A 175 6.60 6.16 -4.47
N MET A 176 5.40 5.78 -4.05
CA MET A 176 5.14 5.06 -2.80
C MET A 176 4.77 3.60 -3.04
N SER A 177 4.08 3.31 -4.13
CA SER A 177 3.71 1.95 -4.54
C SER A 177 3.32 1.96 -6.01
N ASN A 178 3.56 0.83 -6.69
CA ASN A 178 3.26 0.67 -8.11
C ASN A 178 2.69 -0.73 -8.38
N ALA A 179 1.54 -0.77 -9.00
CA ALA A 179 0.95 -1.99 -9.53
C ALA A 179 1.07 -1.94 -11.06
N GLY A 180 1.87 -2.83 -11.62
CA GLY A 180 1.99 -3.01 -13.06
C GLY A 180 0.70 -3.58 -13.68
N ASP A 181 0.73 -3.79 -14.98
CA ASP A 181 -0.37 -4.45 -15.71
C ASP A 181 -0.72 -5.79 -15.07
N ARG A 182 -2.01 -6.04 -14.85
CA ARG A 182 -2.57 -7.23 -14.17
C ARG A 182 -2.23 -7.41 -12.70
N LYS A 183 -1.64 -6.40 -12.06
CA LYS A 183 -1.38 -6.36 -10.63
C LYS A 183 -2.30 -5.36 -9.93
N GLY A 184 -2.31 -5.41 -8.59
CA GLY A 184 -2.90 -4.39 -7.74
C GLY A 184 -4.40 -4.47 -7.54
N GLN A 185 -5.10 -5.48 -8.10
CA GLN A 185 -6.51 -5.68 -7.77
C GLN A 185 -6.64 -6.19 -6.34
N GLY A 186 -7.50 -5.53 -5.54
CA GLY A 186 -7.68 -5.83 -4.12
C GLY A 186 -7.40 -4.63 -3.24
N MET A 187 -7.12 -4.87 -1.96
CA MET A 187 -6.83 -3.84 -0.97
C MET A 187 -5.42 -4.04 -0.39
N TRP A 188 -4.60 -3.01 -0.48
CA TRP A 188 -3.19 -3.03 -0.16
C TRP A 188 -2.83 -1.94 0.83
N SER A 189 -1.75 -2.15 1.59
CA SER A 189 -1.26 -1.19 2.58
C SER A 189 0.25 -1.06 2.54
N GLY A 190 0.74 0.16 2.70
CA GLY A 190 2.14 0.45 2.98
C GLY A 190 2.33 0.88 4.43
N ARG A 191 3.27 0.26 5.12
CA ARG A 191 3.67 0.61 6.50
C ARG A 191 5.01 1.33 6.48
N MET A 192 5.03 2.53 7.04
CA MET A 192 6.21 3.37 7.22
C MET A 192 6.75 3.21 8.65
N THR A 193 8.06 2.95 8.78
CA THR A 193 8.78 2.86 10.05
C THR A 193 10.07 3.69 9.97
N ASP A 194 10.74 3.88 11.09
CA ASP A 194 12.01 4.63 11.17
C ASP A 194 11.90 6.03 10.55
N ILE A 195 10.79 6.70 10.86
CA ILE A 195 10.44 8.00 10.28
C ILE A 195 11.34 9.09 10.87
N SER A 196 11.88 9.95 10.01
CA SER A 196 12.66 11.11 10.41
C SER A 196 12.45 12.27 9.46
N LEU A 197 12.60 13.50 9.97
CA LEU A 197 12.57 14.74 9.20
C LEU A 197 13.98 15.32 9.13
N ALA A 198 14.41 15.71 7.95
CA ALA A 198 15.63 16.53 7.76
C ALA A 198 15.26 17.87 7.11
N ILE A 199 15.82 18.96 7.65
CA ILE A 199 15.61 20.31 7.16
C ILE A 199 16.60 20.58 6.03
N GLN A 200 16.08 20.95 4.85
CA GLN A 200 16.92 21.29 3.69
C GLN A 200 17.16 22.79 3.52
N THR A 201 16.35 23.62 4.18
CA THR A 201 16.56 25.07 4.18
C THR A 201 17.88 25.41 4.92
N PRO A 202 18.79 26.19 4.32
CA PRO A 202 20.04 26.60 4.97
C PRO A 202 19.79 27.28 6.31
N VAL A 203 20.64 27.02 7.31
CA VAL A 203 20.50 27.57 8.68
C VAL A 203 20.41 29.10 8.68
N SER A 204 21.13 29.76 7.77
CA SER A 204 21.08 31.23 7.63
C SER A 204 19.72 31.80 7.18
N GLN A 205 18.83 30.95 6.73
CA GLN A 205 17.47 31.29 6.27
C GLN A 205 16.38 30.73 7.21
N LEU A 206 16.77 30.10 8.33
CA LEU A 206 15.85 29.58 9.32
C LEU A 206 15.48 30.64 10.34
N PHE A 207 14.20 30.67 10.70
CA PHE A 207 13.66 31.55 11.73
C PHE A 207 12.96 30.70 12.79
N PRO A 208 13.03 31.09 14.08
CA PRO A 208 12.27 30.42 15.13
C PRO A 208 10.77 30.45 14.85
N GLY A 209 10.08 29.36 15.17
CA GLY A 209 8.62 29.24 15.05
C GLY A 209 8.17 27.82 14.78
N ALA A 210 6.87 27.59 14.87
CA ALA A 210 6.24 26.35 14.47
C ALA A 210 5.95 26.39 12.97
N TYR A 211 6.42 25.38 12.25
CA TYR A 211 6.18 25.22 10.83
C TYR A 211 5.19 24.07 10.60
N THR A 212 4.19 24.28 9.77
CA THR A 212 3.21 23.28 9.37
C THR A 212 3.20 23.10 7.86
N GLY A 213 2.85 21.91 7.40
CA GLY A 213 2.73 21.58 5.98
C GLY A 213 1.79 20.41 5.80
N SER A 214 1.55 20.04 4.55
CA SER A 214 0.74 18.88 4.20
C SER A 214 1.51 17.97 3.25
N ILE A 215 1.37 16.67 3.45
CA ILE A 215 1.75 15.68 2.45
C ILE A 215 0.60 15.53 1.47
N ILE A 216 0.87 15.69 0.20
CA ILE A 216 -0.10 15.48 -0.89
C ILE A 216 0.05 14.04 -1.35
N TRP A 217 -1.01 13.27 -1.26
CA TRP A 217 -1.09 11.88 -1.71
C TRP A 217 -1.91 11.80 -2.99
N ASN A 218 -1.41 11.07 -3.98
CA ASN A 218 -2.12 10.84 -5.24
C ASN A 218 -2.17 9.34 -5.55
N LEU A 219 -3.36 8.84 -5.87
CA LEU A 219 -3.56 7.52 -6.48
C LEU A 219 -3.93 7.74 -7.95
N ILE A 220 -3.15 7.16 -8.84
CA ILE A 220 -3.25 7.39 -10.28
C ILE A 220 -3.48 6.06 -10.98
N SER A 221 -4.48 5.98 -11.86
CA SER A 221 -4.74 4.79 -12.67
C SER A 221 -3.67 4.62 -13.73
N GLY A 222 -3.15 3.42 -13.88
CA GLY A 222 -2.00 3.08 -14.69
C GLY A 222 -0.69 2.98 -13.88
N PRO A 223 0.26 2.15 -14.32
CA PRO A 223 1.56 2.03 -13.66
C PRO A 223 2.40 3.31 -13.79
N ALA A 224 3.40 3.46 -12.93
CA ALA A 224 4.36 4.58 -12.98
C ALA A 224 5.36 4.43 -14.13
#